data_6e2c6b0a9ab3ce5a45cd3bc48e7635ce
#
_entry.id   6e2c6b0a9ab3ce5a45cd3bc48e7635ce
#
_cell.length_a   1.000
_cell.length_b   1.000
_cell.length_c   1.000
_cell.angle_alpha   90.00
_cell.angle_beta   90.00
_cell.angle_gamma   90.00
#
_symmetry.space_group_name_H-M   'P 1'
#
loop_
_entity.id
_entity.type
_entity.pdbx_description
1 polymer ?
#
loop_
_entity_poly.entity_id
_entity_poly.type
_entity_poly.pdbx_seq_one_letter_code
_entity_poly.pdbx_strand_id
1 'polypeptide(L)'
;ERTENKIVWSQAKYIETDAIENAFRLETPPTLRIGIAPNQPSPYDAQRPKIRRLLGVFLALLVIGQIVTLVLSADQRVHQQTFVFDETTRNQPLSSAPFAVSGRESNLLIRAETNLNNNWLYLDLALIERQTGASTAIGREISYYHGIDDGERWAEGDAGDDAVLSGIPAGLYYLSVEGEWPRSSPTVTCTLTVFRDVPSWSNFFLALLGLLIMPMLFYWRARAFERARWAESDYG
;
A
#
# COMPACT_ATOMS: atom_id res chain seq x y z
N GLU A 1 -19.80 -47.88 14.99
CA GLU A 1 -20.82 -48.73 14.35
C GLU A 1 -22.02 -48.92 15.32
N ARG A 2 -23.22 -48.77 14.82
CA ARG A 2 -24.45 -48.97 15.58
C ARG A 2 -25.17 -50.21 15.04
N THR A 3 -25.23 -51.23 15.84
CA THR A 3 -26.10 -52.41 15.60
C THR A 3 -27.31 -52.35 16.52
N GLU A 4 -28.46 -53.02 16.19
CA GLU A 4 -29.77 -52.85 16.84
C GLU A 4 -29.78 -52.88 18.38
N ASN A 5 -28.77 -53.48 19.01
CA ASN A 5 -28.70 -53.58 20.48
C ASN A 5 -27.34 -53.27 21.09
N LYS A 6 -26.36 -52.72 20.31
CA LYS A 6 -25.02 -52.46 20.83
C LYS A 6 -24.38 -51.26 20.15
N ILE A 7 -23.87 -50.32 20.94
CA ILE A 7 -23.02 -49.23 20.46
C ILE A 7 -21.56 -49.62 20.74
N VAL A 8 -20.77 -49.71 19.70
CA VAL A 8 -19.31 -49.95 19.80
C VAL A 8 -18.58 -48.65 19.55
N TRP A 9 -17.81 -48.24 20.51
CA TRP A 9 -16.93 -47.07 20.40
C TRP A 9 -15.51 -47.56 20.05
N SER A 10 -14.91 -46.95 19.04
CA SER A 10 -13.50 -47.18 18.68
C SER A 10 -12.72 -45.86 18.72
N GLN A 11 -11.51 -45.90 19.23
CA GLN A 11 -10.60 -44.78 19.22
C GLN A 11 -9.35 -45.15 18.43
N ALA A 12 -9.05 -44.38 17.38
CA ALA A 12 -7.85 -44.55 16.59
C ALA A 12 -6.83 -43.45 16.94
N LYS A 13 -5.55 -43.82 16.99
CA LYS A 13 -4.43 -42.91 17.20
C LYS A 13 -3.40 -43.12 16.10
N TYR A 14 -2.91 -42.02 15.53
CA TYR A 14 -1.79 -42.07 14.58
C TYR A 14 -0.50 -42.48 15.31
N ILE A 15 0.23 -43.42 14.70
CA ILE A 15 1.53 -43.90 15.18
C ILE A 15 2.55 -43.58 14.09
N GLU A 16 3.66 -42.93 14.46
CA GLU A 16 4.76 -42.63 13.54
C GLU A 16 5.42 -43.94 13.03
N THR A 17 5.83 -43.95 11.77
CA THR A 17 6.43 -45.11 11.11
C THR A 17 7.65 -45.64 11.87
N ASP A 18 8.50 -44.73 12.34
CA ASP A 18 9.73 -45.07 13.11
C ASP A 18 9.40 -45.85 14.40
N ALA A 19 8.27 -45.57 15.05
CA ALA A 19 7.84 -46.29 16.25
C ALA A 19 7.42 -47.75 15.87
N ILE A 20 6.82 -47.94 14.71
CA ILE A 20 6.43 -49.28 14.20
C ILE A 20 7.68 -50.06 13.79
N GLU A 21 8.61 -49.45 13.06
CA GLU A 21 9.89 -50.04 12.68
C GLU A 21 10.67 -50.54 13.88
N ASN A 22 10.82 -49.70 14.89
CA ASN A 22 11.53 -50.07 16.10
C ASN A 22 10.84 -51.19 16.89
N ALA A 23 9.50 -51.19 16.93
CA ALA A 23 8.73 -52.19 17.66
C ALA A 23 8.77 -53.55 16.99
N PHE A 24 8.73 -53.62 15.65
CA PHE A 24 8.65 -54.84 14.87
C PHE A 24 10.00 -55.26 14.26
N ARG A 25 11.07 -54.47 14.43
CA ARG A 25 12.43 -54.70 13.87
C ARG A 25 12.40 -55.04 12.40
N LEU A 26 11.73 -54.19 11.59
CA LEU A 26 11.57 -54.43 10.17
C LEU A 26 12.93 -54.41 9.47
N GLU A 27 13.21 -55.46 8.69
CA GLU A 27 14.47 -55.62 7.94
C GLU A 27 14.50 -54.73 6.66
N THR A 28 13.34 -54.37 6.15
CA THR A 28 13.19 -53.52 4.97
C THR A 28 12.67 -52.11 5.34
N PRO A 29 13.29 -51.05 4.84
CA PRO A 29 12.78 -49.71 5.09
C PRO A 29 11.36 -49.58 4.53
N PRO A 30 10.48 -48.87 5.22
CA PRO A 30 9.11 -48.65 4.77
C PRO A 30 9.07 -47.91 3.45
N THR A 31 8.03 -48.15 2.68
CA THR A 31 7.76 -47.41 1.45
C THR A 31 7.58 -45.92 1.75
N LEU A 32 7.92 -45.05 0.76
CA LEU A 32 7.69 -43.62 0.86
C LEU A 32 6.23 -43.31 1.24
N ARG A 33 6.05 -42.39 2.14
CA ARG A 33 4.70 -41.91 2.57
C ARG A 33 3.95 -41.36 1.38
N ILE A 34 2.76 -41.86 1.12
CA ILE A 34 1.87 -41.41 0.05
C ILE A 34 0.58 -40.89 0.72
N GLY A 35 0.23 -39.61 0.45
CA GLY A 35 -0.99 -39.00 0.98
C GLY A 35 -0.90 -38.57 2.45
N ILE A 36 -2.04 -38.28 3.06
CA ILE A 36 -2.22 -37.79 4.43
C ILE A 36 -3.25 -38.66 5.13
N ALA A 37 -2.85 -39.33 6.22
CA ALA A 37 -3.76 -40.19 6.98
C ALA A 37 -4.78 -39.35 7.79
N PRO A 38 -6.04 -39.84 7.97
CA PRO A 38 -7.10 -39.11 8.68
C PRO A 38 -6.72 -38.63 10.09
N ASN A 39 -5.96 -39.44 10.83
CA ASN A 39 -5.54 -39.10 12.21
C ASN A 39 -4.11 -38.54 12.31
N GLN A 40 -3.48 -38.23 11.18
CA GLN A 40 -2.12 -37.69 11.17
C GLN A 40 -2.07 -36.29 11.80
N PRO A 41 -1.15 -36.06 12.77
CA PRO A 41 -1.03 -34.72 13.37
C PRO A 41 -0.57 -33.70 12.36
N SER A 42 -1.15 -32.50 12.41
CA SER A 42 -0.80 -31.41 11.52
C SER A 42 0.60 -30.86 11.85
N PRO A 43 1.54 -30.84 10.89
CA PRO A 43 2.86 -30.24 11.08
C PRO A 43 2.79 -28.72 11.34
N TYR A 44 1.64 -28.10 11.07
CA TYR A 44 1.42 -26.67 11.21
C TYR A 44 0.99 -26.28 12.63
N ASP A 45 0.41 -27.19 13.43
CA ASP A 45 -0.16 -26.86 14.75
C ASP A 45 0.89 -26.34 15.72
N ALA A 46 2.06 -26.98 15.77
CA ALA A 46 3.18 -26.54 16.60
C ALA A 46 3.75 -25.16 16.19
N GLN A 47 3.59 -24.78 14.92
CA GLN A 47 4.13 -23.54 14.36
C GLN A 47 3.14 -22.37 14.46
N ARG A 48 1.83 -22.62 14.56
CA ARG A 48 0.78 -21.58 14.63
C ARG A 48 1.04 -20.52 15.73
N PRO A 49 1.33 -20.89 16.99
CA PRO A 49 1.56 -19.89 18.04
C PRO A 49 2.83 -19.06 17.78
N LYS A 50 3.86 -19.68 17.21
CA LYS A 50 5.11 -19.02 16.85
C LYS A 50 4.90 -17.96 15.75
N ILE A 51 4.18 -18.34 14.69
CA ILE A 51 3.88 -17.43 13.58
C ILE A 51 2.99 -16.27 14.05
N ARG A 52 1.95 -16.53 14.87
CA ARG A 52 1.13 -15.46 15.45
C ARG A 52 1.94 -14.49 16.29
N ARG A 53 2.86 -15.00 17.13
CA ARG A 53 3.73 -14.15 17.95
C ARG A 53 4.65 -13.29 17.08
N LEU A 54 5.31 -13.90 16.09
CA LEU A 54 6.17 -13.15 15.15
C LEU A 54 5.40 -12.08 14.38
N LEU A 55 4.23 -12.44 13.85
CA LEU A 55 3.36 -11.49 13.16
C LEU A 55 2.99 -10.31 14.08
N GLY A 56 2.60 -10.59 15.33
CA GLY A 56 2.27 -9.55 16.31
C GLY A 56 3.44 -8.63 16.62
N VAL A 57 4.64 -9.18 16.79
CA VAL A 57 5.87 -8.38 17.03
C VAL A 57 6.18 -7.49 15.82
N PHE A 58 6.20 -8.04 14.61
CA PHE A 58 6.52 -7.25 13.42
C PHE A 58 5.44 -6.19 13.11
N LEU A 59 4.17 -6.51 13.38
CA LEU A 59 3.08 -5.55 13.24
C LEU A 59 3.21 -4.40 14.24
N ALA A 60 3.56 -4.71 15.48
CA ALA A 60 3.84 -3.69 16.49
C ALA A 60 5.04 -2.80 16.09
N LEU A 61 6.13 -3.39 15.59
CA LEU A 61 7.28 -2.64 15.10
C LEU A 61 6.93 -1.75 13.90
N LEU A 62 6.11 -2.25 12.97
CA LEU A 62 5.65 -1.48 11.82
C LEU A 62 4.80 -0.27 12.26
N VAL A 63 3.87 -0.47 13.20
CA VAL A 63 3.04 0.61 13.75
C VAL A 63 3.89 1.63 14.51
N ILE A 64 4.82 1.17 15.35
CA ILE A 64 5.75 2.06 16.08
C ILE A 64 6.59 2.86 15.08
N GLY A 65 7.14 2.22 14.05
CA GLY A 65 7.88 2.89 12.98
C GLY A 65 7.05 3.98 12.30
N GLN A 66 5.78 3.71 11.99
CA GLN A 66 4.88 4.70 11.40
C GLN A 66 4.59 5.86 12.36
N ILE A 67 4.37 5.58 13.65
CA ILE A 67 4.19 6.64 14.65
C ILE A 67 5.45 7.52 14.75
N VAL A 68 6.63 6.91 14.73
CA VAL A 68 7.90 7.65 14.74
C VAL A 68 8.03 8.54 13.50
N THR A 69 7.69 8.04 12.31
CA THR A 69 7.70 8.87 11.10
C THR A 69 6.71 10.02 11.18
N LEU A 70 5.49 9.81 11.69
CA LEU A 70 4.49 10.86 11.90
C LEU A 70 4.95 11.94 12.88
N VAL A 71 5.57 11.54 13.98
CA VAL A 71 6.07 12.48 15.02
C VAL A 71 7.30 13.26 14.56
N LEU A 72 8.18 12.62 13.77
CA LEU A 72 9.40 13.26 13.27
C LEU A 72 9.19 14.05 11.97
N SER A 73 8.06 13.88 11.29
CA SER A 73 7.70 14.65 10.10
C SER A 73 7.50 16.13 10.48
N ALA A 74 8.15 17.02 9.76
CA ALA A 74 8.03 18.46 10.01
C ALA A 74 6.74 19.05 9.43
N ASP A 75 6.18 18.44 8.37
CA ASP A 75 5.00 18.91 7.62
C ASP A 75 5.00 20.45 7.45
N GLN A 76 6.15 20.95 7.03
CA GLN A 76 6.40 22.39 7.00
C GLN A 76 6.07 22.97 5.64
N ARG A 77 5.18 23.94 5.58
CA ARG A 77 4.97 24.73 4.38
C ARG A 77 6.19 25.61 4.11
N VAL A 78 6.84 25.39 2.97
CA VAL A 78 8.06 26.12 2.56
C VAL A 78 7.79 27.17 1.50
N HIS A 79 6.71 27.02 0.71
CA HIS A 79 6.34 27.97 -0.33
C HIS A 79 4.84 27.95 -0.60
N GLN A 80 4.29 29.09 -1.04
CA GLN A 80 2.93 29.20 -1.58
C GLN A 80 2.87 30.33 -2.58
N GLN A 81 2.31 30.06 -3.77
CA GLN A 81 2.12 31.07 -4.81
C GLN A 81 0.92 30.71 -5.67
N THR A 82 0.15 31.75 -6.03
CA THR A 82 -0.97 31.62 -6.97
C THR A 82 -0.51 31.99 -8.37
N PHE A 83 -0.82 31.15 -9.34
CA PHE A 83 -0.60 31.35 -10.76
C PHE A 83 -1.93 31.63 -11.44
N VAL A 84 -1.90 32.52 -12.41
CA VAL A 84 -3.07 32.89 -13.21
C VAL A 84 -2.79 32.47 -14.66
N PHE A 85 -3.64 31.62 -15.17
CA PHE A 85 -3.59 31.11 -16.54
C PHE A 85 -4.64 31.81 -17.36
N ASP A 86 -4.20 32.65 -18.29
CA ASP A 86 -5.03 33.41 -19.24
C ASP A 86 -4.41 33.38 -20.64
N GLU A 87 -5.02 34.02 -21.60
CA GLU A 87 -4.52 34.04 -22.98
C GLU A 87 -3.10 34.63 -23.11
N THR A 88 -2.65 35.46 -22.17
CA THR A 88 -1.33 36.09 -22.19
C THR A 88 -0.25 35.14 -21.68
N THR A 89 -0.62 34.16 -20.84
CA THR A 89 0.26 33.16 -20.25
C THR A 89 0.23 31.83 -20.99
N ARG A 90 -0.61 31.71 -22.04
CA ARG A 90 -0.76 30.46 -22.80
C ARG A 90 0.53 30.08 -23.50
N ASN A 91 0.94 28.81 -23.34
CA ASN A 91 2.19 28.23 -23.85
C ASN A 91 3.46 28.95 -23.36
N GLN A 92 3.40 29.55 -22.17
CA GLN A 92 4.58 30.16 -21.55
C GLN A 92 4.78 29.58 -20.14
N PRO A 93 6.00 29.13 -19.81
CA PRO A 93 6.30 28.69 -18.46
C PRO A 93 6.31 29.88 -17.50
N LEU A 94 5.55 29.77 -16.43
CA LEU A 94 5.53 30.70 -15.33
C LEU A 94 6.50 30.24 -14.25
N SER A 95 7.29 31.14 -13.69
CA SER A 95 8.23 30.79 -12.63
C SER A 95 7.76 31.31 -11.28
N SER A 96 7.92 30.48 -10.26
CA SER A 96 7.68 30.91 -8.87
C SER A 96 8.81 31.80 -8.35
N ALA A 97 8.54 32.51 -7.25
CA ALA A 97 9.62 33.03 -6.42
C ALA A 97 10.48 31.88 -5.87
N PRO A 98 11.82 32.09 -5.76
CA PRO A 98 12.69 31.09 -5.17
C PRO A 98 12.35 30.84 -3.69
N PHE A 99 12.45 29.57 -3.26
CA PHE A 99 12.24 29.15 -1.88
C PHE A 99 13.30 28.18 -1.41
N ALA A 100 13.62 28.20 -0.12
CA ALA A 100 14.63 27.34 0.46
C ALA A 100 14.03 26.05 1.01
N VAL A 101 14.59 24.91 0.62
CA VAL A 101 14.38 23.61 1.25
C VAL A 101 15.57 23.38 2.17
N SER A 102 15.35 23.39 3.49
CA SER A 102 16.42 23.33 4.49
C SER A 102 16.41 22.00 5.25
N GLY A 103 17.54 21.59 5.84
CA GLY A 103 17.70 20.41 6.67
C GLY A 103 18.09 19.17 5.89
N ARG A 104 17.63 17.98 6.30
CA ARG A 104 17.94 16.68 5.63
C ARG A 104 17.20 16.56 4.31
N GLU A 105 17.68 15.67 3.45
CA GLU A 105 16.95 15.19 2.28
C GLU A 105 15.56 14.67 2.72
N SER A 106 14.52 15.10 2.04
CA SER A 106 13.13 14.78 2.38
C SER A 106 12.25 14.74 1.14
N ASN A 107 11.01 14.28 1.31
CA ASN A 107 9.98 14.45 0.29
C ASN A 107 9.42 15.87 0.29
N LEU A 108 8.95 16.30 -0.88
CA LEU A 108 8.14 17.51 -1.04
C LEU A 108 6.76 17.10 -1.53
N LEU A 109 5.72 17.67 -0.93
CA LEU A 109 4.35 17.61 -1.41
C LEU A 109 4.03 18.96 -2.07
N ILE A 110 3.67 18.92 -3.33
CA ILE A 110 3.15 20.09 -4.06
C ILE A 110 1.64 19.91 -4.15
N ARG A 111 0.91 20.70 -3.40
CA ARG A 111 -0.55 20.77 -3.43
C ARG A 111 -1.00 21.83 -4.39
N ALA A 112 -1.81 21.45 -5.36
CA ALA A 112 -2.45 22.36 -6.30
C ALA A 112 -3.92 22.52 -5.91
N GLU A 113 -4.37 23.77 -5.75
CA GLU A 113 -5.78 24.11 -5.51
C GLU A 113 -6.23 25.08 -6.61
N THR A 114 -7.34 24.78 -7.27
CA THR A 114 -7.81 25.53 -8.42
C THR A 114 -9.22 26.08 -8.22
N ASN A 115 -9.61 27.04 -9.08
CA ASN A 115 -10.98 27.56 -9.14
C ASN A 115 -11.82 26.87 -10.25
N LEU A 116 -11.51 25.62 -10.58
CA LEU A 116 -12.21 24.87 -11.64
C LEU A 116 -13.69 24.69 -11.31
N ASN A 117 -14.50 24.86 -12.35
CA ASN A 117 -15.94 24.66 -12.30
C ASN A 117 -16.40 24.18 -13.68
N ASN A 118 -16.80 22.91 -13.77
CA ASN A 118 -17.10 22.20 -15.01
C ASN A 118 -15.99 22.35 -16.06
N ASN A 119 -14.76 22.14 -15.61
CA ASN A 119 -13.55 22.44 -16.37
C ASN A 119 -12.37 21.57 -15.93
N TRP A 120 -11.26 21.65 -16.67
CA TRP A 120 -10.02 20.97 -16.37
C TRP A 120 -8.81 21.90 -16.56
N LEU A 121 -7.71 21.55 -15.91
CA LEU A 121 -6.39 22.16 -16.02
C LEU A 121 -5.33 21.07 -16.00
N TYR A 122 -4.52 20.96 -17.05
CA TYR A 122 -3.31 20.18 -17.04
C TYR A 122 -2.13 21.08 -16.63
N LEU A 123 -1.37 20.62 -15.66
CA LEU A 123 -0.17 21.32 -15.15
C LEU A 123 1.07 20.49 -15.47
N ASP A 124 2.03 21.07 -16.18
CA ASP A 124 3.39 20.57 -16.23
C ASP A 124 4.23 21.37 -15.23
N LEU A 125 4.65 20.67 -14.17
CA LEU A 125 5.40 21.24 -13.05
C LEU A 125 6.85 20.77 -13.09
N ALA A 126 7.80 21.66 -13.02
CA ALA A 126 9.20 21.33 -12.85
C ALA A 126 9.76 22.02 -11.60
N LEU A 127 10.22 21.23 -10.64
CA LEU A 127 11.00 21.70 -9.51
C LEU A 127 12.47 21.82 -9.95
N ILE A 128 13.03 23.02 -9.92
CA ILE A 128 14.37 23.31 -10.45
C ILE A 128 15.26 23.81 -9.32
N GLU A 129 16.39 23.14 -9.11
CA GLU A 129 17.41 23.59 -8.18
C GLU A 129 18.23 24.74 -8.82
N ARG A 130 18.32 25.86 -8.13
CA ARG A 130 18.84 27.11 -8.69
C ARG A 130 20.34 27.07 -8.96
N GLN A 131 21.13 26.30 -8.21
CA GLN A 131 22.59 26.30 -8.32
C GLN A 131 23.08 25.33 -9.40
N THR A 132 22.49 24.13 -9.45
CA THR A 132 22.90 23.07 -10.37
C THR A 132 22.08 23.02 -11.65
N GLY A 133 20.89 23.61 -11.67
CA GLY A 133 19.93 23.48 -12.75
C GLY A 133 19.26 22.10 -12.81
N ALA A 134 19.50 21.25 -11.82
CA ALA A 134 18.83 19.96 -11.74
C ALA A 134 17.31 20.15 -11.63
N SER A 135 16.55 19.42 -12.46
CA SER A 135 15.10 19.56 -12.53
C SER A 135 14.43 18.20 -12.33
N THR A 136 13.28 18.22 -11.63
CA THR A 136 12.37 17.09 -11.50
C THR A 136 11.02 17.53 -12.00
N ALA A 137 10.54 16.93 -13.09
CA ALA A 137 9.26 17.28 -13.71
C ALA A 137 8.16 16.29 -13.34
N ILE A 138 6.93 16.79 -13.24
CA ILE A 138 5.73 16.01 -12.98
C ILE A 138 4.52 16.65 -13.67
N GLY A 139 3.80 15.87 -14.49
CA GLY A 139 2.53 16.28 -15.09
C GLY A 139 1.34 15.93 -14.18
N ARG A 140 0.36 16.83 -14.09
CA ARG A 140 -0.89 16.63 -13.33
C ARG A 140 -2.08 17.17 -14.08
N GLU A 141 -3.14 16.38 -14.16
CA GLU A 141 -4.44 16.80 -14.67
C GLU A 141 -5.41 16.94 -13.50
N ILE A 142 -5.99 18.10 -13.37
CA ILE A 142 -6.99 18.45 -12.36
C ILE A 142 -8.28 18.74 -13.11
N SER A 143 -9.37 18.07 -12.75
CA SER A 143 -10.65 18.27 -13.38
C SER A 143 -11.77 18.20 -12.36
N TYR A 144 -12.74 19.10 -12.49
CA TYR A 144 -13.91 19.14 -11.63
C TYR A 144 -15.15 19.42 -12.44
N TYR A 145 -16.06 18.45 -12.47
CA TYR A 145 -17.34 18.51 -13.17
C TYR A 145 -18.48 18.22 -12.20
N HIS A 146 -19.58 18.92 -12.36
CA HIS A 146 -20.79 18.67 -11.60
C HIS A 146 -22.04 19.07 -12.38
N GLY A 147 -23.18 18.49 -12.01
CA GLY A 147 -24.45 18.74 -12.69
C GLY A 147 -25.64 18.17 -11.94
N ILE A 148 -26.78 18.22 -12.61
CA ILE A 148 -28.03 17.58 -12.19
C ILE A 148 -28.49 16.72 -13.35
N ASP A 149 -28.72 15.43 -13.12
CA ASP A 149 -29.27 14.49 -14.08
C ASP A 149 -30.46 13.79 -13.43
N ASP A 150 -31.60 13.73 -14.12
CA ASP A 150 -32.88 13.20 -13.63
C ASP A 150 -33.29 13.67 -12.21
N GLY A 151 -32.88 14.90 -11.81
CA GLY A 151 -33.14 15.49 -10.50
C GLY A 151 -32.11 15.10 -9.42
N GLU A 152 -31.15 14.26 -9.73
CA GLU A 152 -30.04 13.89 -8.85
C GLU A 152 -28.79 14.74 -9.13
N ARG A 153 -28.13 15.18 -8.07
CA ARG A 153 -26.86 15.91 -8.18
C ARG A 153 -25.71 14.94 -8.32
N TRP A 154 -24.83 15.19 -9.25
CA TRP A 154 -23.59 14.43 -9.42
C TRP A 154 -22.39 15.37 -9.39
N ALA A 155 -21.24 14.87 -8.98
CA ALA A 155 -19.93 15.52 -9.08
C ALA A 155 -18.86 14.49 -9.41
N GLU A 156 -17.91 14.86 -10.27
CA GLU A 156 -16.80 14.02 -10.71
C GLU A 156 -15.50 14.83 -10.66
N GLY A 157 -14.42 14.20 -10.16
CA GLY A 157 -13.13 14.84 -9.97
C GLY A 157 -13.05 15.68 -8.69
N ASP A 158 -11.98 16.47 -8.60
CA ASP A 158 -11.71 17.41 -7.53
C ASP A 158 -11.08 18.67 -8.11
N ALA A 159 -11.27 19.83 -7.45
CA ALA A 159 -10.64 21.08 -7.83
C ALA A 159 -9.18 21.21 -7.33
N GLY A 160 -8.62 20.18 -6.74
CA GLY A 160 -7.25 20.11 -6.28
C GLY A 160 -6.59 18.74 -6.54
N ASP A 161 -5.26 18.73 -6.51
CA ASP A 161 -4.46 17.49 -6.59
C ASP A 161 -3.14 17.65 -5.83
N ASP A 162 -2.62 16.55 -5.33
CA ASP A 162 -1.38 16.47 -4.57
C ASP A 162 -0.31 15.68 -5.36
N ALA A 163 0.87 16.29 -5.56
CA ALA A 163 2.02 15.66 -6.19
C ALA A 163 3.15 15.48 -5.18
N VAL A 164 3.71 14.27 -5.07
CA VAL A 164 4.81 13.97 -4.15
C VAL A 164 6.10 13.74 -4.92
N LEU A 165 7.12 14.51 -4.60
CA LEU A 165 8.49 14.33 -5.05
C LEU A 165 9.32 13.76 -3.91
N SER A 166 10.08 12.69 -4.17
CA SER A 166 10.90 12.02 -3.14
C SER A 166 12.38 12.34 -3.33
N GLY A 167 13.13 12.33 -2.22
CA GLY A 167 14.59 12.45 -2.28
C GLY A 167 15.07 13.84 -2.69
N ILE A 168 14.41 14.91 -2.22
CA ILE A 168 14.82 16.28 -2.54
C ILE A 168 15.84 16.76 -1.49
N PRO A 169 17.10 17.05 -1.90
CA PRO A 169 18.11 17.54 -0.99
C PRO A 169 17.85 18.98 -0.55
N ALA A 170 18.55 19.44 0.48
CA ALA A 170 18.51 20.83 0.88
C ALA A 170 19.09 21.71 -0.22
N GLY A 171 18.43 22.83 -0.53
CA GLY A 171 18.84 23.73 -1.61
C GLY A 171 17.90 24.90 -1.79
N LEU A 172 18.18 25.74 -2.78
CA LEU A 172 17.35 26.83 -3.22
C LEU A 172 16.63 26.44 -4.51
N TYR A 173 15.32 26.38 -4.48
CA TYR A 173 14.49 25.87 -5.56
C TYR A 173 13.53 26.95 -6.07
N TYR A 174 13.02 26.74 -7.27
CA TYR A 174 11.84 27.41 -7.81
C TYR A 174 11.01 26.43 -8.62
N LEU A 175 9.71 26.71 -8.78
CA LEU A 175 8.82 25.98 -9.65
C LEU A 175 8.73 26.64 -11.01
N SER A 176 8.88 25.88 -12.08
CA SER A 176 8.44 26.24 -13.42
C SER A 176 7.09 25.57 -13.65
N VAL A 177 6.10 26.32 -14.05
CA VAL A 177 4.71 25.88 -14.15
C VAL A 177 4.19 26.23 -15.53
N GLU A 178 3.80 25.24 -16.31
CA GLU A 178 3.10 25.43 -17.58
C GLU A 178 1.71 24.83 -17.48
N GLY A 179 0.69 25.55 -17.95
CA GLY A 179 -0.70 25.13 -17.86
C GLY A 179 -1.37 25.01 -19.23
N GLU A 180 -2.14 23.93 -19.38
CA GLU A 180 -3.06 23.77 -20.52
C GLU A 180 -4.51 23.70 -19.99
N TRP A 181 -5.40 24.49 -20.57
CA TRP A 181 -6.82 24.55 -20.20
C TRP A 181 -7.70 24.85 -21.44
N PRO A 182 -9.02 24.58 -21.38
CA PRO A 182 -9.91 24.85 -22.49
C PRO A 182 -9.99 26.35 -22.85
N ARG A 183 -10.03 26.64 -24.16
CA ARG A 183 -10.17 28.01 -24.64
C ARG A 183 -11.51 28.67 -24.26
N SER A 184 -12.50 27.86 -23.89
CA SER A 184 -13.80 28.34 -23.41
C SER A 184 -13.72 29.01 -22.04
N SER A 185 -12.63 28.78 -21.28
CA SER A 185 -12.42 29.37 -19.96
C SER A 185 -11.42 30.53 -20.07
N PRO A 186 -11.84 31.75 -19.83
CA PRO A 186 -10.97 32.92 -20.04
C PRO A 186 -9.82 32.97 -19.04
N THR A 187 -10.01 32.49 -17.82
CA THR A 187 -9.00 32.53 -16.75
C THR A 187 -9.17 31.38 -15.82
N VAL A 188 -8.07 30.69 -15.51
CA VAL A 188 -7.98 29.65 -14.47
C VAL A 188 -6.92 30.09 -13.47
N THR A 189 -7.23 29.99 -12.18
CA THR A 189 -6.26 30.24 -11.12
C THR A 189 -5.87 28.93 -10.44
N CYS A 190 -4.57 28.79 -10.15
CA CYS A 190 -4.04 27.64 -9.41
C CYS A 190 -3.11 28.15 -8.32
N THR A 191 -3.38 27.78 -7.08
CA THR A 191 -2.51 28.03 -5.95
C THR A 191 -1.69 26.79 -5.67
N LEU A 192 -0.37 26.92 -5.84
CA LEU A 192 0.58 25.85 -5.51
C LEU A 192 1.14 26.10 -4.11
N THR A 193 0.98 25.12 -3.24
CA THR A 193 1.56 25.12 -1.88
C THR A 193 2.55 23.96 -1.77
N VAL A 194 3.79 24.26 -1.38
CA VAL A 194 4.84 23.27 -1.22
C VAL A 194 5.06 22.99 0.26
N PHE A 195 4.89 21.73 0.63
CA PHE A 195 5.20 21.22 1.97
C PHE A 195 6.43 20.33 1.90
N ARG A 196 7.25 20.38 2.93
CA ARG A 196 8.40 19.49 3.06
C ARG A 196 8.20 18.51 4.22
N ASP A 197 8.88 17.34 4.10
CA ASP A 197 8.94 16.31 5.13
C ASP A 197 7.53 15.82 5.55
N VAL A 198 6.70 15.56 4.52
CA VAL A 198 5.31 15.11 4.70
C VAL A 198 5.31 13.60 5.00
N PRO A 199 4.52 13.13 5.99
CA PRO A 199 4.46 11.72 6.31
C PRO A 199 3.89 10.89 5.16
N SER A 200 4.60 9.82 4.76
CA SER A 200 4.17 8.92 3.70
C SER A 200 3.53 7.66 4.29
N TRP A 201 2.35 7.31 3.78
CA TRP A 201 1.63 6.09 4.14
C TRP A 201 1.88 4.93 3.17
N SER A 202 2.36 5.21 1.95
CA SER A 202 2.57 4.19 0.90
C SER A 202 3.54 3.10 1.35
N ASN A 203 4.66 3.49 1.95
CA ASN A 203 5.67 2.55 2.48
C ASN A 203 5.10 1.67 3.60
N PHE A 204 4.26 2.23 4.47
CA PHE A 204 3.57 1.48 5.52
C PHE A 204 2.66 0.40 4.93
N PHE A 205 1.80 0.74 3.98
CA PHE A 205 0.89 -0.22 3.37
C PHE A 205 1.62 -1.28 2.54
N LEU A 206 2.70 -0.90 1.85
CA LEU A 206 3.53 -1.84 1.11
C LEU A 206 4.22 -2.85 2.05
N ALA A 207 4.79 -2.37 3.16
CA ALA A 207 5.40 -3.21 4.18
C ALA A 207 4.36 -4.11 4.88
N LEU A 208 3.16 -3.59 5.18
CA LEU A 208 2.06 -4.35 5.73
C LEU A 208 1.61 -5.47 4.79
N LEU A 209 1.47 -5.18 3.50
CA LEU A 209 1.13 -6.17 2.48
C LEU A 209 2.17 -7.28 2.44
N GLY A 210 3.47 -6.93 2.39
CA GLY A 210 4.57 -7.89 2.42
C GLY A 210 4.57 -8.76 3.68
N LEU A 211 4.31 -8.16 4.84
CA LEU A 211 4.23 -8.86 6.12
C LEU A 211 3.11 -9.91 6.16
N LEU A 212 1.99 -9.67 5.48
CA LEU A 212 0.83 -10.56 5.48
C LEU A 212 0.99 -11.77 4.53
N ILE A 213 1.90 -11.71 3.55
CA ILE A 213 2.09 -12.81 2.58
C ILE A 213 2.46 -14.12 3.27
N MET A 214 3.45 -14.09 4.16
CA MET A 214 3.96 -15.29 4.83
C MET A 214 2.90 -16.00 5.68
N PRO A 215 2.20 -15.34 6.62
CA PRO A 215 1.13 -15.98 7.38
C PRO A 215 -0.03 -16.44 6.50
N MET A 216 -0.37 -15.70 5.43
CA MET A 216 -1.41 -16.11 4.49
C MET A 216 -1.04 -17.45 3.80
N LEU A 217 0.18 -17.60 3.29
CA LEU A 217 0.68 -18.82 2.69
C LEU A 217 0.70 -19.97 3.70
N PHE A 218 1.12 -19.69 4.94
CA PHE A 218 1.13 -20.67 6.01
C PHE A 218 -0.28 -21.18 6.33
N TYR A 219 -1.24 -20.28 6.53
CA TYR A 219 -2.63 -20.66 6.81
C TYR A 219 -3.30 -21.35 5.62
N TRP A 220 -2.98 -20.94 4.40
CA TRP A 220 -3.46 -21.63 3.21
C TRP A 220 -2.97 -23.08 3.13
N ARG A 221 -1.67 -23.31 3.37
CA ARG A 221 -1.08 -24.67 3.43
C ARG A 221 -1.67 -25.49 4.58
N ALA A 222 -1.83 -24.89 5.75
CA ALA A 222 -2.46 -25.57 6.89
C ALA A 222 -3.90 -26.00 6.57
N ARG A 223 -4.69 -25.12 5.92
CA ARG A 223 -6.04 -25.47 5.46
C ARG A 223 -6.05 -26.54 4.37
N ALA A 224 -5.10 -26.50 3.44
CA ALA A 224 -4.98 -27.53 2.40
C ALA A 224 -4.67 -28.90 3.03
N PHE A 225 -3.78 -28.95 4.02
CA PHE A 225 -3.48 -30.15 4.78
C PHE A 225 -4.73 -30.69 5.50
N GLU A 226 -5.49 -29.84 6.19
CA GLU A 226 -6.72 -30.26 6.87
C GLU A 226 -7.77 -30.80 5.88
N ARG A 227 -7.95 -30.13 4.75
CA ARG A 227 -8.88 -30.64 3.72
C ARG A 227 -8.45 -32.00 3.19
N ALA A 228 -7.15 -32.20 2.92
CA ALA A 228 -6.64 -33.51 2.45
C ALA A 228 -6.77 -34.60 3.53
N ARG A 229 -6.58 -34.26 4.81
CA ARG A 229 -6.75 -35.17 5.94
C ARG A 229 -8.19 -35.70 6.10
N TRP A 230 -9.19 -34.87 5.76
CA TRP A 230 -10.59 -35.24 5.87
C TRP A 230 -11.22 -35.75 4.57
N ALA A 231 -10.52 -35.65 3.42
CA ALA A 231 -11.06 -36.01 2.11
C ALA A 231 -11.44 -37.49 1.97
N GLU A 232 -10.78 -38.37 2.73
CA GLU A 232 -11.06 -39.83 2.74
C GLU A 232 -11.89 -40.23 4.00
N SER A 233 -12.43 -39.29 4.73
CA SER A 233 -13.26 -39.57 5.92
C SER A 233 -14.73 -39.61 5.53
N ASP A 234 -15.48 -40.58 6.09
CA ASP A 234 -16.94 -40.68 5.93
C ASP A 234 -17.72 -39.47 6.51
N TYR A 235 -17.01 -38.53 7.14
CA TYR A 235 -17.55 -37.33 7.80
C TYR A 235 -17.01 -36.03 7.19
N GLY A 236 -16.34 -36.10 6.01
CA GLY A 236 -15.78 -34.93 5.32
C GLY A 236 -16.72 -34.26 4.32
#